data_17f6a1571239601f20e2006c083d5387
#
_entry.id   17f6a1571239601f20e2006c083d5387
#
_cell.length_a   1.000
_cell.length_b   1.000
_cell.length_c   1.000
_cell.angle_alpha   90.00
_cell.angle_beta   90.00
_cell.angle_gamma   90.00
#
_symmetry.space_group_name_H-M   'P 1'
#
loop_
_entity.id
_entity.type
_entity.pdbx_description
1 polymer ?
#
loop_
_entity_poly.entity_id
_entity_poly.type
_entity_poly.pdbx_seq_one_letter_code
_entity_poly.pdbx_strand_id
1 'polypeptide(L)'
;MKLKSTLLLGGARSGKSHFAQALAFKSDQPVLFVATAEPGDEEMRQRIEEHRKVRPSTWQTLEVTTHIGRQIAQEIGPAQTVIVDCVTLLVSNIFAQHGDPNSESVDASLIEQEVVADINELIDCLDRTNARFIIVTSEVGLGLVPPNRLGRLYRDFLGRANQMLAQRVDEVYLITAGMPLRIKPADTHG
;
A
#
# COMPACT_ATOMS: atom_id res chain seq x y z
N MET A 1 -2.73 23.98 -6.50
CA MET A 1 -1.72 23.47 -5.55
C MET A 1 -1.84 21.94 -5.57
N LYS A 2 -0.77 21.20 -5.88
CA LYS A 2 -0.82 19.72 -5.91
C LYS A 2 -1.14 19.21 -4.49
N LEU A 3 -2.09 18.28 -4.38
CA LEU A 3 -2.42 17.65 -3.10
C LEU A 3 -1.26 16.76 -2.66
N LYS A 4 -0.89 16.84 -1.38
CA LYS A 4 0.29 16.13 -0.84
C LYS A 4 0.03 14.63 -0.73
N SER A 5 0.92 13.83 -1.30
CA SER A 5 0.94 12.38 -1.16
C SER A 5 1.71 11.93 0.08
N THR A 6 1.25 10.87 0.72
CA THR A 6 1.78 10.38 2.00
C THR A 6 1.99 8.87 1.96
N LEU A 7 3.16 8.40 2.38
CA LEU A 7 3.46 7.00 2.61
C LEU A 7 3.46 6.70 4.12
N LEU A 8 2.74 5.66 4.52
CA LEU A 8 2.66 5.19 5.90
C LEU A 8 3.33 3.83 6.03
N LEU A 9 4.48 3.81 6.68
CA LEU A 9 5.28 2.62 7.00
C LEU A 9 5.02 2.17 8.44
N GLY A 10 5.28 0.90 8.73
CA GLY A 10 5.28 0.38 10.10
C GLY A 10 4.99 -1.10 10.18
N GLY A 11 5.22 -1.71 11.34
CA GLY A 11 5.00 -3.13 11.59
C GLY A 11 3.53 -3.56 11.52
N ALA A 12 3.28 -4.86 11.59
CA ALA A 12 1.93 -5.40 11.72
C ALA A 12 1.23 -4.80 12.95
N ARG A 13 -0.07 -4.49 12.83
CA ARG A 13 -0.90 -3.93 13.92
C ARG A 13 -0.35 -2.63 14.55
N SER A 14 0.50 -1.88 13.83
CA SER A 14 1.06 -0.61 14.36
C SER A 14 0.09 0.58 14.31
N GLY A 15 -1.10 0.44 13.68
CA GLY A 15 -2.09 1.52 13.57
C GLY A 15 -2.08 2.27 12.23
N LYS A 16 -1.34 1.79 11.20
CA LYS A 16 -1.23 2.44 9.89
C LYS A 16 -2.57 2.72 9.22
N SER A 17 -3.43 1.71 9.08
CA SER A 17 -4.74 1.85 8.43
C SER A 17 -5.65 2.83 9.18
N HIS A 18 -5.62 2.81 10.51
CA HIS A 18 -6.35 3.77 11.33
C HIS A 18 -5.85 5.21 11.09
N PHE A 19 -4.52 5.40 11.06
CA PHE A 19 -3.94 6.71 10.79
C PHE A 19 -4.23 7.19 9.37
N ALA A 20 -4.22 6.28 8.35
CA ALA A 20 -4.62 6.60 6.98
C ALA A 20 -6.06 7.13 6.91
N GLN A 21 -6.99 6.43 7.57
CA GLN A 21 -8.39 6.85 7.64
C GLN A 21 -8.53 8.20 8.36
N ALA A 22 -7.85 8.41 9.48
CA ALA A 22 -7.86 9.68 10.21
C ALA A 22 -7.34 10.86 9.36
N LEU A 23 -6.34 10.63 8.51
CA LEU A 23 -5.84 11.64 7.56
C LEU A 23 -6.85 11.96 6.48
N ALA A 24 -7.57 10.95 5.96
CA ALA A 24 -8.59 11.14 4.94
C ALA A 24 -9.83 11.86 5.50
N PHE A 25 -10.27 11.50 6.70
CA PHE A 25 -11.37 12.19 7.39
C PHE A 25 -11.15 13.70 7.57
N LYS A 26 -9.91 14.10 7.87
CA LYS A 26 -9.58 15.53 8.06
C LYS A 26 -9.74 16.36 6.80
N SER A 27 -9.77 15.77 5.61
CA SER A 27 -9.91 16.50 4.35
C SER A 27 -11.34 16.81 3.98
N ASP A 28 -12.32 16.08 4.53
CA ASP A 28 -13.76 16.15 4.21
C ASP A 28 -14.04 16.11 2.68
N GLN A 29 -13.22 15.34 1.96
CA GLN A 29 -13.28 15.21 0.51
C GLN A 29 -13.76 13.79 0.12
N PRO A 30 -14.33 13.60 -1.07
CA PRO A 30 -14.65 12.28 -1.58
C PRO A 30 -13.42 11.34 -1.58
N VAL A 31 -13.59 10.14 -1.05
CA VAL A 31 -12.51 9.15 -0.88
C VAL A 31 -12.76 7.92 -1.72
N LEU A 32 -11.72 7.47 -2.44
CA LEU A 32 -11.60 6.14 -3.01
C LEU A 32 -10.70 5.30 -2.10
N PHE A 33 -11.26 4.26 -1.49
CA PHE A 33 -10.50 3.29 -0.71
C PHE A 33 -10.15 2.08 -1.57
N VAL A 34 -8.87 1.86 -1.80
CA VAL A 34 -8.34 0.74 -2.59
C VAL A 34 -7.90 -0.36 -1.63
N ALA A 35 -8.64 -1.47 -1.63
CA ALA A 35 -8.37 -2.65 -0.82
C ALA A 35 -7.66 -3.70 -1.66
N THR A 36 -6.46 -4.09 -1.24
CA THR A 36 -5.63 -5.09 -1.94
C THR A 36 -5.71 -6.49 -1.31
N ALA A 37 -6.49 -6.64 -0.24
CA ALA A 37 -6.64 -7.91 0.46
C ALA A 37 -7.56 -8.87 -0.31
N GLU A 38 -7.10 -10.11 -0.48
CA GLU A 38 -7.91 -11.23 -0.93
C GLU A 38 -8.38 -12.08 0.27
N PRO A 39 -9.63 -12.57 0.28
CA PRO A 39 -10.13 -13.45 1.33
C PRO A 39 -9.56 -14.86 1.18
N GLY A 40 -8.27 -15.07 1.47
CA GLY A 40 -7.59 -16.34 1.33
C GLY A 40 -8.02 -17.39 2.37
N ASP A 41 -8.07 -17.02 3.63
CA ASP A 41 -8.47 -17.86 4.75
C ASP A 41 -9.51 -17.17 5.65
N GLU A 42 -9.98 -17.88 6.69
CA GLU A 42 -11.01 -17.39 7.58
C GLU A 42 -10.53 -16.20 8.42
N GLU A 43 -9.27 -16.20 8.88
CA GLU A 43 -8.70 -15.08 9.62
C GLU A 43 -8.67 -13.81 8.75
N MET A 44 -8.23 -13.94 7.49
CA MET A 44 -8.19 -12.82 6.54
C MET A 44 -9.59 -12.32 6.20
N ARG A 45 -10.60 -13.22 6.04
CA ARG A 45 -12.00 -12.82 5.82
C ARG A 45 -12.53 -11.99 6.97
N GLN A 46 -12.35 -12.44 8.21
CA GLN A 46 -12.78 -11.70 9.40
C GLN A 46 -12.10 -10.33 9.47
N ARG A 47 -10.82 -10.26 9.17
CA ARG A 47 -10.05 -9.02 9.14
C ARG A 47 -10.57 -8.04 8.07
N ILE A 48 -10.88 -8.53 6.87
CA ILE A 48 -11.48 -7.71 5.80
C ILE A 48 -12.84 -7.17 6.24
N GLU A 49 -13.69 -8.01 6.86
CA GLU A 49 -14.99 -7.59 7.36
C GLU A 49 -14.88 -6.54 8.47
N GLU A 50 -13.96 -6.70 9.41
CA GLU A 50 -13.70 -5.69 10.45
C GLU A 50 -13.27 -4.36 9.84
N HIS A 51 -12.38 -4.39 8.86
CA HIS A 51 -11.95 -3.19 8.14
C HIS A 51 -13.07 -2.55 7.32
N ARG A 52 -14.00 -3.34 6.77
CA ARG A 52 -15.20 -2.83 6.06
C ARG A 52 -16.16 -2.13 7.01
N LYS A 53 -16.38 -2.66 8.22
CA LYS A 53 -17.32 -2.11 9.22
C LYS A 53 -16.94 -0.72 9.72
N VAL A 54 -15.65 -0.43 9.79
CA VAL A 54 -15.15 0.88 10.27
C VAL A 54 -15.01 1.92 9.16
N ARG A 55 -15.22 1.54 7.90
CA ARG A 55 -15.23 2.48 6.79
C ARG A 55 -16.54 3.26 6.72
N PRO A 56 -16.50 4.57 6.44
CA PRO A 56 -17.71 5.32 6.14
C PRO A 56 -18.41 4.76 4.89
N SER A 57 -19.73 4.66 4.95
CA SER A 57 -20.54 4.24 3.81
C SER A 57 -20.49 5.23 2.63
N THR A 58 -20.01 6.46 2.87
CA THR A 58 -19.81 7.49 1.85
C THR A 58 -18.54 7.32 1.02
N TRP A 59 -17.63 6.44 1.45
CA TRP A 59 -16.41 6.15 0.71
C TRP A 59 -16.66 5.12 -0.38
N GLN A 60 -16.19 5.41 -1.59
CA GLN A 60 -16.14 4.41 -2.65
C GLN A 60 -15.04 3.38 -2.31
N THR A 61 -15.32 2.10 -2.53
CA THR A 61 -14.32 1.02 -2.35
C THR A 61 -14.03 0.36 -3.68
N LEU A 62 -12.74 0.24 -4.00
CA LEU A 62 -12.20 -0.53 -5.10
C LEU A 62 -11.44 -1.73 -4.52
N GLU A 63 -11.89 -2.95 -4.83
CA GLU A 63 -11.19 -4.20 -4.45
C GLU A 63 -10.36 -4.65 -5.65
N VAL A 64 -9.05 -4.68 -5.49
CA VAL A 64 -8.11 -4.97 -6.56
C VAL A 64 -6.80 -5.51 -5.99
N THR A 65 -6.26 -6.55 -6.62
CA THR A 65 -5.13 -7.33 -6.09
C THR A 65 -3.80 -7.02 -6.77
N THR A 66 -3.85 -6.62 -8.07
CA THR A 66 -2.68 -6.25 -8.88
C THR A 66 -3.06 -5.15 -9.88
N HIS A 67 -2.08 -4.55 -10.55
CA HIS A 67 -2.27 -3.44 -11.51
C HIS A 67 -3.08 -2.28 -10.92
N ILE A 68 -2.82 -1.98 -9.63
CA ILE A 68 -3.64 -1.05 -8.85
C ILE A 68 -3.62 0.37 -9.43
N GLY A 69 -2.49 0.83 -9.98
CA GLY A 69 -2.39 2.17 -10.56
C GLY A 69 -3.32 2.37 -11.75
N ARG A 70 -3.39 1.37 -12.63
CA ARG A 70 -4.27 1.39 -13.81
C ARG A 70 -5.73 1.38 -13.40
N GLN A 71 -6.11 0.53 -12.44
CA GLN A 71 -7.50 0.42 -12.00
C GLN A 71 -7.95 1.65 -11.22
N ILE A 72 -7.07 2.25 -10.39
CA ILE A 72 -7.36 3.54 -9.76
C ILE A 72 -7.64 4.60 -10.82
N ALA A 73 -6.82 4.71 -11.87
CA ALA A 73 -6.99 5.71 -12.92
C ALA A 73 -8.34 5.58 -13.65
N GLN A 74 -8.88 4.36 -13.77
CA GLN A 74 -10.19 4.11 -14.39
C GLN A 74 -11.36 4.42 -13.44
N GLU A 75 -11.21 4.15 -12.14
CA GLU A 75 -12.29 4.15 -11.16
C GLU A 75 -12.28 5.36 -10.22
N ILE A 76 -11.30 6.26 -10.34
CA ILE A 76 -11.11 7.38 -9.41
C ILE A 76 -12.31 8.32 -9.33
N GLY A 77 -13.05 8.49 -10.44
CA GLY A 77 -14.26 9.32 -10.49
C GLY A 77 -14.08 10.70 -9.84
N PRO A 78 -14.99 11.09 -8.91
CA PRO A 78 -14.91 12.38 -8.22
C PRO A 78 -13.97 12.37 -7.00
N ALA A 79 -13.28 11.26 -6.70
CA ALA A 79 -12.45 11.15 -5.51
C ALA A 79 -11.27 12.13 -5.55
N GLN A 80 -11.09 12.85 -4.45
CA GLN A 80 -9.96 13.77 -4.24
C GLN A 80 -8.93 13.20 -3.26
N THR A 81 -9.26 12.10 -2.58
CA THR A 81 -8.35 11.33 -1.74
C THR A 81 -8.41 9.85 -2.12
N VAL A 82 -7.26 9.25 -2.33
CA VAL A 82 -7.10 7.81 -2.59
C VAL A 82 -6.34 7.20 -1.42
N ILE A 83 -6.91 6.19 -0.77
CA ILE A 83 -6.22 5.38 0.24
C ILE A 83 -5.88 4.04 -0.41
N VAL A 84 -4.60 3.65 -0.41
CA VAL A 84 -4.16 2.31 -0.83
C VAL A 84 -3.80 1.49 0.40
N ASP A 85 -4.60 0.48 0.74
CA ASP A 85 -4.40 -0.39 1.91
C ASP A 85 -4.45 -1.89 1.49
N CYS A 86 -3.28 -2.52 1.23
CA CYS A 86 -1.92 -1.99 1.36
C CYS A 86 -0.96 -2.55 0.27
N VAL A 87 0.16 -1.89 0.07
CA VAL A 87 1.22 -2.36 -0.85
C VAL A 87 1.81 -3.71 -0.40
N THR A 88 1.83 -3.98 0.89
CA THR A 88 2.25 -5.27 1.47
C THR A 88 1.49 -6.44 0.87
N LEU A 89 0.15 -6.35 0.81
CA LEU A 89 -0.69 -7.39 0.22
C LEU A 89 -0.62 -7.39 -1.31
N LEU A 90 -0.47 -6.23 -1.96
CA LEU A 90 -0.18 -6.18 -3.39
C LEU A 90 1.04 -7.04 -3.76
N VAL A 91 2.17 -6.84 -3.07
CA VAL A 91 3.37 -7.64 -3.29
C VAL A 91 3.11 -9.12 -2.98
N SER A 92 2.37 -9.43 -1.92
CA SER A 92 1.97 -10.81 -1.57
C SER A 92 1.14 -11.47 -2.67
N ASN A 93 0.20 -10.74 -3.28
CA ASN A 93 -0.65 -11.24 -4.35
C ASN A 93 0.15 -11.55 -5.62
N ILE A 94 1.13 -10.69 -5.96
CA ILE A 94 2.05 -10.96 -7.07
C ILE A 94 2.84 -12.25 -6.82
N PHE A 95 3.38 -12.44 -5.60
CA PHE A 95 4.06 -13.69 -5.25
C PHE A 95 3.16 -14.91 -5.39
N ALA A 96 1.88 -14.81 -4.98
CA ALA A 96 0.92 -15.92 -5.05
C ALA A 96 0.61 -16.36 -6.48
N GLN A 97 0.75 -15.46 -7.48
CA GLN A 97 0.54 -15.79 -8.90
C GLN A 97 1.66 -16.66 -9.49
N HIS A 98 2.84 -16.72 -8.85
CA HIS A 98 4.00 -17.45 -9.34
C HIS A 98 4.20 -18.84 -8.72
N GLY A 99 3.16 -19.41 -8.09
CA GLY A 99 3.11 -20.82 -7.69
C GLY A 99 3.45 -21.10 -6.23
N ASP A 100 3.77 -22.37 -5.94
CA ASP A 100 3.98 -22.85 -4.57
C ASP A 100 5.17 -22.16 -3.89
N PRO A 101 4.93 -21.51 -2.74
CA PRO A 101 5.98 -20.88 -1.92
C PRO A 101 7.14 -21.78 -1.54
N ASN A 102 6.95 -23.11 -1.59
CA ASN A 102 7.98 -24.11 -1.27
C ASN A 102 8.71 -24.64 -2.52
N SER A 103 8.34 -24.18 -3.72
CA SER A 103 9.01 -24.60 -4.95
C SER A 103 10.38 -23.93 -5.08
N GLU A 104 11.42 -24.71 -5.33
CA GLU A 104 12.76 -24.21 -5.67
C GLU A 104 12.80 -23.51 -7.05
N SER A 105 11.74 -23.67 -7.85
CA SER A 105 11.65 -23.18 -9.24
C SER A 105 11.07 -21.77 -9.41
N VAL A 106 10.90 -21.01 -8.32
CA VAL A 106 10.35 -19.64 -8.39
C VAL A 106 11.35 -18.71 -9.11
N ASP A 107 10.93 -18.14 -10.22
CA ASP A 107 11.70 -17.12 -10.95
C ASP A 107 11.64 -15.77 -10.23
N ALA A 108 12.65 -15.53 -9.39
CA ALA A 108 12.75 -14.29 -8.62
C ALA A 108 12.84 -13.04 -9.50
N SER A 109 13.46 -13.15 -10.70
CA SER A 109 13.61 -12.02 -11.61
C SER A 109 12.26 -11.58 -12.20
N LEU A 110 11.42 -12.55 -12.56
CA LEU A 110 10.08 -12.28 -13.07
C LEU A 110 9.21 -11.61 -12.01
N ILE A 111 9.19 -12.15 -10.79
CA ILE A 111 8.43 -11.56 -9.67
C ILE A 111 8.90 -10.13 -9.39
N GLU A 112 10.21 -9.90 -9.37
CA GLU A 112 10.77 -8.57 -9.14
C GLU A 112 10.33 -7.58 -10.23
N GLN A 113 10.35 -7.99 -11.49
CA GLN A 113 9.90 -7.16 -12.61
C GLN A 113 8.41 -6.80 -12.47
N GLU A 114 7.56 -7.73 -12.08
CA GLU A 114 6.13 -7.48 -11.90
C GLU A 114 5.85 -6.55 -10.70
N VAL A 115 6.54 -6.76 -9.57
CA VAL A 115 6.45 -5.83 -8.43
C VAL A 115 6.85 -4.42 -8.84
N VAL A 116 8.00 -4.28 -9.53
CA VAL A 116 8.49 -2.98 -9.99
C VAL A 116 7.52 -2.35 -11.00
N ALA A 117 6.94 -3.14 -11.91
CA ALA A 117 5.97 -2.65 -12.88
C ALA A 117 4.70 -2.12 -12.21
N ASP A 118 4.13 -2.87 -11.25
CA ASP A 118 2.92 -2.47 -10.54
C ASP A 118 3.14 -1.21 -9.66
N ILE A 119 4.30 -1.12 -9.01
CA ILE A 119 4.67 0.09 -8.26
C ILE A 119 4.86 1.30 -9.20
N ASN A 120 5.46 1.12 -10.38
CA ASN A 120 5.57 2.20 -11.35
C ASN A 120 4.19 2.63 -11.90
N GLU A 121 3.27 1.69 -12.14
CA GLU A 121 1.87 2.03 -12.51
C GLU A 121 1.19 2.88 -11.41
N LEU A 122 1.41 2.56 -10.14
CA LEU A 122 0.89 3.34 -9.02
C LEU A 122 1.50 4.75 -8.96
N ILE A 123 2.82 4.86 -9.16
CA ILE A 123 3.54 6.14 -9.21
C ILE A 123 3.04 6.99 -10.38
N ASP A 124 2.91 6.40 -11.56
CA ASP A 124 2.38 7.09 -12.75
C ASP A 124 0.95 7.60 -12.51
N CYS A 125 0.11 6.79 -11.86
CA CYS A 125 -1.24 7.19 -11.48
C CYS A 125 -1.23 8.37 -10.51
N LEU A 126 -0.39 8.33 -9.47
CA LEU A 126 -0.20 9.42 -8.52
C LEU A 126 0.24 10.72 -9.19
N ASP A 127 1.10 10.63 -10.21
CA ASP A 127 1.62 11.81 -10.91
C ASP A 127 0.61 12.45 -11.85
N ARG A 128 -0.24 11.63 -12.47
CA ARG A 128 -1.20 12.09 -13.49
C ARG A 128 -2.54 12.51 -12.90
N THR A 129 -2.85 12.10 -11.68
CA THR A 129 -4.13 12.43 -11.03
C THR A 129 -3.99 13.64 -10.12
N ASN A 130 -5.05 14.45 -10.03
CA ASN A 130 -5.11 15.57 -9.09
C ASN A 130 -5.81 15.14 -7.79
N ALA A 131 -5.36 14.01 -7.21
CA ALA A 131 -5.85 13.49 -5.95
C ALA A 131 -4.73 13.39 -4.92
N ARG A 132 -5.10 13.42 -3.63
CA ARG A 132 -4.20 13.11 -2.52
C ARG A 132 -4.08 11.60 -2.39
N PHE A 133 -2.86 11.05 -2.39
CA PHE A 133 -2.64 9.64 -2.11
C PHE A 133 -2.16 9.43 -0.69
N ILE A 134 -2.76 8.45 0.01
CA ILE A 134 -2.34 7.94 1.31
C ILE A 134 -2.07 6.46 1.12
N ILE A 135 -0.80 6.08 1.07
CA ILE A 135 -0.36 4.73 0.74
C ILE A 135 0.11 4.03 2.01
N VAL A 136 -0.50 2.89 2.33
CA VAL A 136 -0.15 2.06 3.49
C VAL A 136 0.73 0.91 3.05
N THR A 137 1.83 0.69 3.77
CA THR A 137 2.73 -0.45 3.56
C THR A 137 3.37 -0.90 4.86
N SER A 138 3.84 -2.15 4.91
CA SER A 138 4.54 -2.66 6.09
C SER A 138 6.05 -2.50 5.94
N GLU A 139 6.72 -2.20 7.06
CA GLU A 139 8.16 -2.34 7.18
C GLU A 139 8.48 -3.72 7.76
N VAL A 140 9.04 -4.61 6.94
CA VAL A 140 9.35 -5.99 7.32
C VAL A 140 10.86 -6.24 7.45
N GLY A 141 11.68 -5.27 7.02
CA GLY A 141 13.14 -5.36 7.04
C GLY A 141 13.76 -5.23 8.42
N LEU A 142 13.05 -4.63 9.38
CA LEU A 142 13.50 -4.45 10.76
C LEU A 142 13.30 -5.70 11.63
N GLY A 143 12.68 -6.76 11.12
CA GLY A 143 12.45 -8.01 11.82
C GLY A 143 13.60 -9.03 11.62
N LEU A 144 13.37 -10.25 12.13
CA LEU A 144 14.29 -11.37 11.91
C LEU A 144 14.40 -11.72 10.43
N VAL A 145 15.58 -12.17 10.02
CA VAL A 145 15.81 -12.67 8.66
C VAL A 145 15.01 -13.97 8.47
N PRO A 146 14.09 -14.05 7.47
CA PRO A 146 13.34 -15.26 7.21
C PRO A 146 14.26 -16.46 6.89
N PRO A 147 13.98 -17.64 7.46
CA PRO A 147 14.82 -18.83 7.24
C PRO A 147 14.69 -19.35 5.80
N ASN A 148 13.53 -19.20 5.16
CA ASN A 148 13.29 -19.66 3.80
C ASN A 148 13.65 -18.58 2.76
N ARG A 149 13.96 -19.04 1.53
CA ARG A 149 14.36 -18.17 0.41
C ARG A 149 13.24 -17.20 0.03
N LEU A 150 12.00 -17.67 -0.05
CA LEU A 150 10.87 -16.88 -0.51
C LEU A 150 10.58 -15.69 0.44
N GLY A 151 10.63 -15.93 1.76
CA GLY A 151 10.47 -14.86 2.74
C GLY A 151 11.56 -13.79 2.63
N ARG A 152 12.80 -14.17 2.29
CA ARG A 152 13.87 -13.20 2.03
C ARG A 152 13.63 -12.40 0.76
N LEU A 153 13.21 -13.04 -0.34
CA LEU A 153 12.85 -12.35 -1.58
C LEU A 153 11.67 -11.39 -1.36
N TYR A 154 10.64 -11.85 -0.67
CA TYR A 154 9.48 -11.01 -0.32
C TYR A 154 9.90 -9.76 0.46
N ARG A 155 10.73 -9.94 1.50
CA ARG A 155 11.26 -8.83 2.30
C ARG A 155 12.05 -7.84 1.44
N ASP A 156 12.91 -8.34 0.56
CA ASP A 156 13.78 -7.53 -0.28
C ASP A 156 12.95 -6.75 -1.33
N PHE A 157 11.97 -7.39 -1.97
CA PHE A 157 11.11 -6.75 -2.98
C PHE A 157 10.15 -5.73 -2.38
N LEU A 158 9.56 -6.04 -1.21
CA LEU A 158 8.75 -5.07 -0.48
C LEU A 158 9.58 -3.86 -0.02
N GLY A 159 10.81 -4.11 0.44
CA GLY A 159 11.75 -3.04 0.79
C GLY A 159 12.07 -2.14 -0.40
N ARG A 160 12.29 -2.73 -1.58
CA ARG A 160 12.49 -1.98 -2.84
C ARG A 160 11.25 -1.17 -3.22
N ALA A 161 10.06 -1.77 -3.17
CA ALA A 161 8.80 -1.07 -3.41
C ALA A 161 8.61 0.13 -2.47
N ASN A 162 8.92 -0.06 -1.18
CA ASN A 162 8.87 1.01 -0.17
C ASN A 162 9.83 2.16 -0.51
N GLN A 163 11.06 1.86 -0.96
CA GLN A 163 12.02 2.88 -1.37
C GLN A 163 11.54 3.66 -2.60
N MET A 164 11.01 2.99 -3.63
CA MET A 164 10.49 3.64 -4.83
C MET A 164 9.35 4.61 -4.48
N LEU A 165 8.41 4.18 -3.65
CA LEU A 165 7.30 5.02 -3.19
C LEU A 165 7.78 6.18 -2.31
N ALA A 166 8.69 5.92 -1.35
CA ALA A 166 9.23 6.95 -0.45
C ALA A 166 9.98 8.06 -1.18
N GLN A 167 10.67 7.74 -2.31
CA GLN A 167 11.31 8.74 -3.14
C GLN A 167 10.29 9.66 -3.83
N ARG A 168 9.12 9.14 -4.15
CA ARG A 168 8.13 9.83 -4.97
C ARG A 168 7.10 10.64 -4.20
N VAL A 169 6.67 10.16 -3.02
CA VAL A 169 5.69 10.84 -2.18
C VAL A 169 6.27 12.08 -1.49
N ASP A 170 5.38 13.01 -1.10
CA ASP A 170 5.78 14.26 -0.44
C ASP A 170 6.13 14.04 1.03
N GLU A 171 5.42 13.15 1.72
CA GLU A 171 5.61 12.87 3.15
C GLU A 171 5.72 11.37 3.43
N VAL A 172 6.59 11.00 4.36
CA VAL A 172 6.74 9.62 4.85
C VAL A 172 6.64 9.59 6.37
N TYR A 173 5.80 8.70 6.89
CA TYR A 173 5.65 8.46 8.33
C TYR A 173 5.96 7.00 8.67
N LEU A 174 6.68 6.79 9.77
CA LEU A 174 6.77 5.50 10.45
C LEU A 174 5.72 5.47 11.57
N ILE A 175 4.83 4.48 11.55
CA ILE A 175 3.81 4.31 12.58
C ILE A 175 4.28 3.23 13.55
N THR A 176 4.45 3.61 14.80
CA THR A 176 4.84 2.71 15.89
C THR A 176 3.88 2.89 17.06
N ALA A 177 3.25 1.80 17.53
CA ALA A 177 2.31 1.81 18.65
C ALA A 177 1.20 2.89 18.52
N GLY A 178 0.68 3.09 17.30
CA GLY A 178 -0.34 4.09 16.99
C GLY A 178 0.18 5.52 16.81
N MET A 179 1.47 5.75 17.05
CA MET A 179 2.09 7.09 16.99
C MET A 179 2.81 7.31 15.66
N PRO A 180 2.52 8.39 14.92
CA PRO A 180 3.23 8.73 13.69
C PRO A 180 4.55 9.47 13.98
N LEU A 181 5.66 8.92 13.50
CA LEU A 181 6.94 9.58 13.41
C LEU A 181 7.17 10.01 11.96
N ARG A 182 7.27 11.31 11.70
CA ARG A 182 7.54 11.82 10.34
C ARG A 182 9.02 11.67 10.01
N ILE A 183 9.31 10.90 8.95
CA ILE A 183 10.67 10.64 8.45
C ILE A 183 11.03 11.61 7.33
N LYS A 184 10.11 11.78 6.34
CA LYS A 184 10.28 12.72 5.24
C LYS A 184 9.25 13.83 5.40
N PRO A 185 9.65 15.09 5.64
CA PRO A 185 8.74 16.22 5.60
C PRO A 185 8.34 16.50 4.14
N ALA A 186 7.17 17.12 3.97
CA ALA A 186 6.86 17.71 2.67
C ALA A 186 7.91 18.80 2.37
N ASP A 187 8.42 18.79 1.13
CA ASP A 187 9.30 19.86 0.69
C ASP A 187 8.56 21.20 0.83
N THR A 188 9.09 22.05 1.68
CA THR A 188 8.67 23.46 1.77
C THR A 188 9.32 24.20 0.59
N HIS A 189 8.73 24.03 -0.60
CA HIS A 189 9.05 24.96 -1.68
C HIS A 189 8.44 26.30 -1.31
N GLY A 190 9.33 27.22 -0.88
CA GLY A 190 9.00 28.62 -0.68
C GLY A 190 8.61 29.34 -1.98
#